data_78a9cd1d85b7252230a7e818ea73c9f4
#
_entry.id   78a9cd1d85b7252230a7e818ea73c9f4
#
_cell.length_a   1.000
_cell.length_b   1.000
_cell.length_c   1.000
_cell.angle_alpha   90.00
_cell.angle_beta   90.00
_cell.angle_gamma   90.00
#
_symmetry.space_group_name_H-M   'P 1'
#
loop_
_entity.id
_entity.type
_entity.pdbx_description
1 polymer ?
#
loop_
_entity_poly.entity_id
_entity_poly.type
_entity_poly.pdbx_seq_one_letter_code
_entity_poly.pdbx_strand_id
1 'polypeptide(L)'
;GTHLMNHLKDYHIKHGILHFLTFADEFAIGYFKKQGFSKEIRLSKSAYNGYIKDYEGATLMGCQLNPKIIYTEFSHIIHKQKEIVKKLIERKQEQQRTVYPGLTCFKDGVRQIPIESIPGLIDAGWRPPPEKPKGPVVTEDQMQNAFKMILTSTKNHTSA
;
A
#
# COMPACT_ATOMS: atom_id res chain seq x y z
N GLY A 1 -33.66 7.82 -5.58
CA GLY A 1 -32.53 8.59 -6.17
C GLY A 1 -31.31 7.76 -6.47
N THR A 2 -30.68 7.17 -5.47
CA THR A 2 -29.39 6.45 -5.67
C THR A 2 -29.48 5.29 -6.65
N HIS A 3 -30.53 4.48 -6.57
CA HIS A 3 -30.70 3.34 -7.49
C HIS A 3 -30.80 3.79 -8.95
N LEU A 4 -31.62 4.82 -9.21
CA LEU A 4 -31.73 5.42 -10.54
C LEU A 4 -30.38 5.99 -11.02
N MET A 5 -29.66 6.69 -10.15
CA MET A 5 -28.34 7.23 -10.48
C MET A 5 -27.35 6.13 -10.85
N ASN A 6 -27.36 5.00 -10.14
CA ASN A 6 -26.49 3.86 -10.44
C ASN A 6 -26.83 3.26 -11.82
N HIS A 7 -28.11 3.10 -12.14
CA HIS A 7 -28.54 2.66 -13.48
C HIS A 7 -28.10 3.62 -14.58
N LEU A 8 -28.25 4.93 -14.34
CA LEU A 8 -27.78 5.94 -15.30
C LEU A 8 -26.28 5.85 -15.54
N LYS A 9 -25.50 5.64 -14.49
CA LYS A 9 -24.06 5.47 -14.61
C LYS A 9 -23.69 4.27 -15.47
N ASP A 10 -24.26 3.09 -15.19
CA ASP A 10 -24.00 1.88 -15.95
C ASP A 10 -24.45 2.02 -17.42
N TYR A 11 -25.61 2.67 -17.65
CA TYR A 11 -26.09 2.95 -18.99
C TYR A 11 -25.11 3.82 -19.78
N HIS A 12 -24.66 4.92 -19.21
CA HIS A 12 -23.77 5.86 -19.89
C HIS A 12 -22.35 5.27 -20.13
N ILE A 13 -21.84 4.45 -19.19
CA ILE A 13 -20.60 3.73 -19.40
C ILE A 13 -20.69 2.83 -20.63
N LYS A 14 -21.79 2.12 -20.82
CA LYS A 14 -22.01 1.27 -22.04
C LYS A 14 -21.99 2.07 -23.32
N HIS A 15 -22.30 3.37 -23.26
CA HIS A 15 -22.27 4.27 -24.42
C HIS A 15 -20.97 5.12 -24.49
N GLY A 16 -19.95 4.78 -23.71
CA GLY A 16 -18.65 5.46 -23.74
C GLY A 16 -18.64 6.84 -23.03
N ILE A 17 -19.71 7.19 -22.31
CA ILE A 17 -19.80 8.44 -21.57
C ILE A 17 -19.30 8.22 -20.15
N LEU A 18 -18.17 8.85 -19.80
CA LEU A 18 -17.47 8.64 -18.55
C LEU A 18 -17.49 9.86 -17.59
N HIS A 19 -18.16 10.93 -17.97
CA HIS A 19 -18.22 12.14 -17.16
C HIS A 19 -19.65 12.66 -17.05
N PHE A 20 -20.07 12.91 -15.82
CA PHE A 20 -21.31 13.62 -15.52
C PHE A 20 -20.98 15.00 -14.95
N LEU A 21 -21.71 15.99 -15.40
CA LEU A 21 -21.66 17.35 -14.87
C LEU A 21 -23.06 17.79 -14.46
N THR A 22 -23.16 18.54 -13.37
CA THR A 22 -24.40 19.11 -12.89
C THR A 22 -24.13 20.39 -12.12
N PHE A 23 -25.09 21.33 -12.17
CA PHE A 23 -25.15 22.42 -11.22
C PHE A 23 -26.01 21.99 -10.03
N ALA A 24 -25.49 22.07 -8.84
CA ALA A 24 -26.17 21.75 -7.60
C ALA A 24 -26.38 23.01 -6.78
N ASP A 25 -27.62 23.24 -6.36
CA ASP A 25 -27.92 24.23 -5.33
C ASP A 25 -27.34 23.80 -3.97
N GLU A 26 -27.40 24.69 -2.99
CA GLU A 26 -26.83 24.46 -1.67
C GLU A 26 -27.41 23.19 -1.00
N PHE A 27 -28.68 22.91 -1.19
CA PHE A 27 -29.36 21.74 -0.60
C PHE A 27 -29.00 20.44 -1.31
N ALA A 28 -28.76 20.46 -2.63
CA ALA A 28 -28.48 19.30 -3.45
C ALA A 28 -27.00 18.86 -3.36
N ILE A 29 -26.07 19.73 -2.98
CA ILE A 29 -24.64 19.42 -2.86
C ILE A 29 -24.39 18.14 -2.04
N GLY A 30 -25.08 18.02 -0.89
CA GLY A 30 -24.95 16.86 -0.02
C GLY A 30 -25.37 15.54 -0.69
N TYR A 31 -26.43 15.58 -1.46
CA TYR A 31 -26.91 14.43 -2.25
C TYR A 31 -25.88 14.04 -3.33
N PHE A 32 -25.45 15.00 -4.15
CA PHE A 32 -24.50 14.72 -5.24
C PHE A 32 -23.16 14.23 -4.73
N LYS A 33 -22.65 14.74 -3.60
CA LYS A 33 -21.45 14.19 -2.95
C LYS A 33 -21.61 12.70 -2.62
N LYS A 34 -22.75 12.28 -2.07
CA LYS A 34 -23.05 10.87 -1.79
C LYS A 34 -23.16 10.03 -3.06
N GLN A 35 -23.47 10.65 -4.20
CA GLN A 35 -23.49 9.98 -5.51
C GLN A 35 -22.11 9.98 -6.20
N GLY A 36 -21.06 10.49 -5.57
CA GLY A 36 -19.70 10.48 -6.11
C GLY A 36 -19.33 11.71 -6.94
N PHE A 37 -20.12 12.78 -6.87
CA PHE A 37 -19.77 14.06 -7.45
C PHE A 37 -18.88 14.87 -6.52
N SER A 38 -17.97 15.64 -7.11
CA SER A 38 -17.12 16.59 -6.41
C SER A 38 -17.12 17.95 -7.09
N LYS A 39 -16.69 18.99 -6.35
CA LYS A 39 -16.43 20.33 -6.93
C LYS A 39 -15.20 20.34 -7.83
N GLU A 40 -14.36 19.34 -7.70
CA GLU A 40 -13.14 19.15 -8.49
C GLU A 40 -13.52 18.49 -9.82
N ILE A 41 -13.50 19.27 -10.90
CA ILE A 41 -13.85 18.80 -12.23
C ILE A 41 -12.60 18.26 -12.90
N ARG A 42 -12.56 16.96 -13.19
CA ARG A 42 -11.43 16.30 -13.86
C ARG A 42 -11.52 16.35 -15.39
N LEU A 43 -12.67 16.75 -15.92
CA LEU A 43 -12.84 16.96 -17.35
C LEU A 43 -12.23 18.30 -17.75
N SER A 44 -11.55 18.34 -18.89
CA SER A 44 -10.99 19.59 -19.42
C SER A 44 -12.10 20.63 -19.62
N LYS A 45 -11.85 21.87 -19.19
CA LYS A 45 -12.81 22.98 -19.33
C LYS A 45 -13.24 23.20 -20.78
N SER A 46 -12.33 22.99 -21.75
CA SER A 46 -12.63 23.12 -23.17
C SER A 46 -13.71 22.14 -23.67
N ALA A 47 -13.87 21.00 -22.98
CA ALA A 47 -14.85 19.97 -23.38
C ALA A 47 -16.29 20.32 -23.00
N TYR A 48 -16.50 21.21 -22.03
CA TYR A 48 -17.86 21.56 -21.56
C TYR A 48 -18.16 23.05 -21.55
N ASN A 49 -17.15 23.88 -21.77
CA ASN A 49 -17.33 25.35 -21.80
C ASN A 49 -18.26 25.74 -22.95
N GLY A 50 -19.30 26.52 -22.63
CA GLY A 50 -20.31 26.94 -23.60
C GLY A 50 -21.47 25.96 -23.84
N TYR A 51 -21.39 24.71 -23.34
CA TYR A 51 -22.47 23.72 -23.44
C TYR A 51 -23.35 23.70 -22.21
N ILE A 52 -22.85 24.13 -21.06
CA ILE A 52 -23.59 24.15 -19.80
C ILE A 52 -23.83 25.58 -19.40
N LYS A 53 -25.10 25.91 -19.16
CA LYS A 53 -25.50 27.24 -18.67
C LYS A 53 -25.11 27.38 -17.20
N ASP A 54 -24.45 28.48 -16.87
CA ASP A 54 -24.19 28.84 -15.48
C ASP A 54 -25.45 29.28 -14.77
N TYR A 55 -25.62 28.83 -13.54
CA TYR A 55 -26.72 29.21 -12.66
C TYR A 55 -26.16 29.95 -11.45
N GLU A 56 -26.67 31.14 -11.21
CA GLU A 56 -26.31 31.92 -10.04
C GLU A 56 -26.70 31.19 -8.75
N GLY A 57 -25.85 31.17 -7.76
CA GLY A 57 -26.05 30.46 -6.50
C GLY A 57 -25.89 28.94 -6.56
N ALA A 58 -25.63 28.35 -7.73
CA ALA A 58 -25.38 26.93 -7.86
C ALA A 58 -23.89 26.60 -8.02
N THR A 59 -23.51 25.44 -7.56
CA THR A 59 -22.13 24.94 -7.65
C THR A 59 -22.02 23.89 -8.76
N LEU A 60 -21.10 24.08 -9.71
CA LEU A 60 -20.77 23.05 -10.69
C LEU A 60 -20.08 21.88 -10.00
N MET A 61 -20.60 20.68 -10.24
CA MET A 61 -20.06 19.43 -9.72
C MET A 61 -19.88 18.42 -10.84
N GLY A 62 -18.82 17.63 -10.75
CA GLY A 62 -18.51 16.58 -11.71
C GLY A 62 -18.36 15.22 -11.06
N CYS A 63 -18.72 14.17 -11.81
CA CYS A 63 -18.49 12.79 -11.44
C CYS A 63 -17.81 12.07 -12.60
N GLN A 64 -16.62 11.55 -12.36
CA GLN A 64 -15.94 10.65 -13.31
C GLN A 64 -16.36 9.22 -13.05
N LEU A 65 -16.86 8.54 -14.07
CA LEU A 65 -17.31 7.16 -13.99
C LEU A 65 -16.14 6.21 -14.22
N ASN A 66 -16.08 5.13 -13.45
CA ASN A 66 -15.09 4.08 -13.63
C ASN A 66 -15.72 2.91 -14.42
N PRO A 67 -15.28 2.62 -15.66
CA PRO A 67 -15.87 1.56 -16.48
C PRO A 67 -15.64 0.14 -15.93
N LYS A 68 -14.77 -0.01 -14.93
CA LYS A 68 -14.52 -1.30 -14.25
C LYS A 68 -15.51 -1.58 -13.12
N ILE A 69 -16.38 -0.63 -12.77
CA ILE A 69 -17.35 -0.76 -11.69
C ILE A 69 -18.74 -0.93 -12.27
N ILE A 70 -19.48 -1.94 -11.83
CA ILE A 70 -20.89 -2.10 -12.07
C ILE A 70 -21.62 -1.39 -10.93
N TYR A 71 -22.11 -0.18 -11.17
CA TYR A 71 -22.69 0.66 -10.12
C TYR A 71 -24.00 0.10 -9.56
N THR A 72 -24.78 -0.64 -10.33
CA THR A 72 -25.98 -1.33 -9.85
C THR A 72 -25.65 -2.43 -8.85
N GLU A 73 -24.46 -3.04 -8.94
CA GLU A 73 -23.96 -4.08 -8.04
C GLU A 73 -23.08 -3.52 -6.90
N PHE A 74 -22.97 -2.20 -6.79
CA PHE A 74 -22.02 -1.56 -5.87
C PHE A 74 -22.23 -1.97 -4.41
N SER A 75 -23.48 -2.05 -3.95
CA SER A 75 -23.78 -2.48 -2.58
C SER A 75 -23.33 -3.91 -2.30
N HIS A 76 -23.50 -4.81 -3.27
CA HIS A 76 -23.07 -6.19 -3.17
C HIS A 76 -21.54 -6.31 -3.13
N ILE A 77 -20.85 -5.55 -3.98
CA ILE A 77 -19.38 -5.49 -4.01
C ILE A 77 -18.83 -5.00 -2.67
N ILE A 78 -19.39 -3.92 -2.13
CA ILE A 78 -18.97 -3.38 -0.82
C ILE A 78 -19.25 -4.38 0.31
N HIS A 79 -20.37 -5.09 0.26
CA HIS A 79 -20.66 -6.12 1.25
C HIS A 79 -19.60 -7.22 1.23
N LYS A 80 -19.28 -7.75 0.04
CA LYS A 80 -18.20 -8.75 -0.12
C LYS A 80 -16.85 -8.24 0.38
N GLN A 81 -16.49 -6.99 0.06
CA GLN A 81 -15.23 -6.39 0.54
C GLN A 81 -15.19 -6.33 2.07
N LYS A 82 -16.28 -5.92 2.70
CA LYS A 82 -16.40 -5.90 4.18
C LYS A 82 -16.25 -7.30 4.78
N GLU A 83 -16.86 -8.31 4.17
CA GLU A 83 -16.71 -9.70 4.62
C GLU A 83 -15.27 -10.21 4.53
N ILE A 84 -14.56 -9.88 3.43
CA ILE A 84 -13.15 -10.23 3.26
C ILE A 84 -12.31 -9.59 4.36
N VAL A 85 -12.48 -8.28 4.59
CA VAL A 85 -11.75 -7.56 5.65
C VAL A 85 -12.05 -8.17 7.02
N LYS A 86 -13.32 -8.49 7.31
CA LYS A 86 -13.73 -9.13 8.56
C LYS A 86 -13.01 -10.46 8.76
N LYS A 87 -13.01 -11.33 7.75
CA LYS A 87 -12.30 -12.62 7.80
C LYS A 87 -10.79 -12.45 8.00
N LEU A 88 -10.18 -11.43 7.38
CA LEU A 88 -8.76 -11.14 7.60
C LEU A 88 -8.48 -10.70 9.03
N ILE A 89 -9.35 -9.87 9.61
CA ILE A 89 -9.26 -9.44 11.01
C ILE A 89 -9.40 -10.65 11.95
N GLU A 90 -10.42 -11.48 11.74
CA GLU A 90 -10.66 -12.70 12.53
C GLU A 90 -9.45 -13.63 12.48
N ARG A 91 -8.89 -13.88 11.28
CA ARG A 91 -7.68 -14.69 11.12
C ARG A 91 -6.48 -14.11 11.85
N LYS A 92 -6.31 -12.77 11.80
CA LYS A 92 -5.23 -12.09 12.51
C LYS A 92 -5.39 -12.20 14.02
N GLN A 93 -6.61 -12.04 14.52
CA GLN A 93 -6.93 -12.21 15.93
C GLN A 93 -6.71 -13.65 16.41
N GLU A 94 -7.07 -14.65 15.61
CA GLU A 94 -6.83 -16.06 15.90
C GLU A 94 -5.32 -16.34 16.05
N GLN A 95 -4.51 -15.83 15.12
CA GLN A 95 -3.05 -15.92 15.22
C GLN A 95 -2.50 -15.29 16.50
N GLN A 96 -3.06 -14.15 16.93
CA GLN A 96 -2.65 -13.48 18.17
C GLN A 96 -3.11 -14.20 19.46
N ARG A 97 -4.17 -15.01 19.37
CA ARG A 97 -4.64 -15.81 20.50
C ARG A 97 -3.85 -17.10 20.73
N THR A 98 -3.01 -17.47 19.77
CA THR A 98 -2.17 -18.67 19.89
C THR A 98 -1.22 -18.49 21.07
N VAL A 99 -1.38 -19.36 22.09
CA VAL A 99 -0.50 -19.38 23.25
C VAL A 99 0.57 -20.42 23.00
N TYR A 100 1.82 -19.98 23.01
CA TYR A 100 2.97 -20.86 22.85
C TYR A 100 3.44 -21.36 24.23
N PRO A 101 3.99 -22.60 24.29
CA PRO A 101 4.56 -23.11 25.54
C PRO A 101 5.76 -22.23 25.95
N GLY A 102 5.89 -21.96 27.23
CA GLY A 102 7.06 -21.25 27.77
C GLY A 102 8.35 -22.05 27.60
N LEU A 103 9.48 -21.36 27.68
CA LEU A 103 10.79 -22.00 27.65
C LEU A 103 11.04 -22.74 28.96
N THR A 104 11.37 -24.02 28.87
CA THR A 104 11.69 -24.88 30.02
C THR A 104 13.19 -25.15 30.16
N CYS A 105 13.97 -24.92 29.09
CA CYS A 105 15.40 -25.23 29.01
C CYS A 105 16.27 -24.53 30.10
N PHE A 106 15.84 -23.39 30.62
CA PHE A 106 16.59 -22.68 31.68
C PHE A 106 16.50 -23.38 33.04
N LYS A 107 15.55 -24.27 33.25
CA LYS A 107 15.43 -25.08 34.46
C LYS A 107 16.56 -26.11 34.56
N ASP A 108 17.10 -26.52 33.42
CA ASP A 108 18.18 -27.55 33.32
C ASP A 108 19.58 -26.92 33.26
N GLY A 109 19.72 -25.64 33.66
CA GLY A 109 20.98 -24.94 33.72
C GLY A 109 21.53 -24.40 32.40
N VAL A 110 20.77 -24.51 31.32
CA VAL A 110 21.11 -23.90 30.03
C VAL A 110 21.02 -22.38 30.12
N ARG A 111 22.11 -21.67 29.81
CA ARG A 111 22.18 -20.18 29.92
C ARG A 111 21.90 -19.46 28.60
N GLN A 112 22.05 -20.13 27.47
CA GLN A 112 21.84 -19.55 26.15
C GLN A 112 21.13 -20.55 25.23
N ILE A 113 20.19 -20.06 24.44
CA ILE A 113 19.49 -20.83 23.43
C ILE A 113 19.52 -20.06 22.11
N PRO A 114 19.49 -20.75 20.97
CA PRO A 114 19.33 -20.09 19.68
C PRO A 114 18.03 -19.30 19.65
N ILE A 115 18.04 -18.10 19.11
CA ILE A 115 16.86 -17.24 19.04
C ILE A 115 15.72 -17.93 18.25
N GLU A 116 16.07 -18.70 17.23
CA GLU A 116 15.13 -19.45 16.37
C GLU A 116 14.37 -20.54 17.14
N SER A 117 14.90 -20.99 18.29
CA SER A 117 14.25 -22.00 19.12
C SER A 117 13.16 -21.45 20.03
N ILE A 118 12.96 -20.13 20.08
CA ILE A 118 11.91 -19.50 20.89
C ILE A 118 10.55 -19.74 20.23
N PRO A 119 9.62 -20.45 20.89
CA PRO A 119 8.31 -20.74 20.32
C PRO A 119 7.54 -19.46 19.96
N GLY A 120 6.96 -19.41 18.77
CA GLY A 120 6.16 -18.27 18.29
C GLY A 120 6.94 -17.07 17.75
N LEU A 121 8.26 -17.06 17.85
CA LEU A 121 9.06 -15.92 17.42
C LEU A 121 8.96 -15.71 15.89
N ILE A 122 9.05 -16.78 15.11
CA ILE A 122 8.93 -16.76 13.65
C ILE A 122 7.52 -16.32 13.24
N ASP A 123 6.50 -16.82 13.94
CA ASP A 123 5.10 -16.47 13.67
C ASP A 123 4.78 -15.02 14.01
N ALA A 124 5.49 -14.45 14.99
CA ALA A 124 5.46 -13.02 15.31
C ALA A 124 6.13 -12.14 14.25
N GLY A 125 6.79 -12.74 13.24
CA GLY A 125 7.38 -12.04 12.11
C GLY A 125 8.88 -11.79 12.24
N TRP A 126 9.53 -12.33 13.29
CA TRP A 126 10.98 -12.25 13.38
C TRP A 126 11.65 -13.00 12.22
N ARG A 127 12.71 -12.43 11.69
CA ARG A 127 13.58 -13.03 10.67
C ARG A 127 15.02 -12.88 11.12
N PRO A 128 15.87 -13.89 10.89
CA PRO A 128 17.30 -13.76 11.17
C PRO A 128 17.84 -12.58 10.34
N PRO A 129 18.74 -11.77 10.94
CA PRO A 129 19.41 -10.73 10.18
C PRO A 129 20.15 -11.36 8.99
N PRO A 130 20.19 -10.70 7.81
CA PRO A 130 20.96 -11.21 6.68
C PRO A 130 22.40 -11.46 7.15
N GLU A 131 22.93 -12.64 6.86
CA GLU A 131 24.35 -12.93 7.13
C GLU A 131 25.17 -11.81 6.50
N LYS A 132 25.98 -11.13 7.32
CA LYS A 132 26.96 -10.18 6.78
C LYS A 132 27.81 -10.97 5.79
N PRO A 133 27.99 -10.50 4.55
CA PRO A 133 28.90 -11.17 3.63
C PRO A 133 30.23 -11.34 4.37
N LYS A 134 30.67 -12.56 4.52
CA LYS A 134 32.02 -12.84 5.05
C LYS A 134 32.95 -12.07 4.13
N GLY A 135 33.51 -10.97 4.63
CA GLY A 135 34.48 -10.21 3.88
C GLY A 135 35.57 -11.18 3.38
N PRO A 136 36.21 -10.90 2.25
CA PRO A 136 37.24 -11.78 1.73
C PRO A 136 38.20 -12.12 2.87
N VAL A 137 38.33 -13.42 3.16
CA VAL A 137 39.28 -13.90 4.15
C VAL A 137 40.66 -13.56 3.57
N VAL A 138 41.22 -12.47 4.03
CA VAL A 138 42.56 -12.08 3.64
C VAL A 138 43.49 -13.11 4.27
N THR A 139 44.09 -13.97 3.45
CA THR A 139 45.07 -14.95 3.89
C THR A 139 46.32 -14.23 4.36
N GLU A 140 47.05 -14.86 5.30
CA GLU A 140 48.28 -14.31 5.86
C GLU A 140 49.30 -13.96 4.77
N ASP A 141 49.37 -14.76 3.70
CA ASP A 141 50.18 -14.51 2.51
C ASP A 141 49.76 -13.24 1.73
N GLN A 142 48.48 -12.97 1.65
CA GLN A 142 47.95 -11.73 1.02
C GLN A 142 48.28 -10.49 1.85
N MET A 143 48.25 -10.59 3.17
CA MET A 143 48.70 -9.52 4.07
C MET A 143 50.20 -9.28 3.96
N GLN A 144 51.02 -10.33 3.93
CA GLN A 144 52.48 -10.21 3.78
C GLN A 144 52.87 -9.61 2.43
N ASN A 145 52.18 -9.99 1.34
CA ASN A 145 52.40 -9.39 0.02
C ASN A 145 51.99 -7.93 -0.04
N ALA A 146 50.87 -7.54 0.56
CA ALA A 146 50.45 -6.14 0.67
C ALA A 146 51.46 -5.32 1.49
N PHE A 147 51.98 -5.86 2.60
CA PHE A 147 53.01 -5.22 3.41
C PHE A 147 54.34 -5.05 2.65
N LYS A 148 54.77 -6.06 1.86
CA LYS A 148 55.94 -5.97 0.98
C LYS A 148 55.79 -4.88 -0.07
N MET A 149 54.63 -4.76 -0.72
CA MET A 149 54.35 -3.70 -1.69
C MET A 149 54.44 -2.30 -1.08
N ILE A 150 53.93 -2.11 0.13
CA ILE A 150 53.99 -0.82 0.84
C ILE A 150 55.44 -0.47 1.17
N LEU A 151 56.23 -1.41 1.66
CA LEU A 151 57.66 -1.21 2.01
C LEU A 151 58.55 -0.93 0.77
N THR A 152 58.23 -1.49 -0.40
CA THR A 152 58.93 -1.19 -1.64
C THR A 152 58.56 0.16 -2.22
N SER A 153 57.26 0.58 -2.04
CA SER A 153 56.81 1.90 -2.49
C SER A 153 57.42 3.04 -1.68
N THR A 154 57.63 2.86 -0.38
CA THR A 154 58.29 3.86 0.49
C THR A 154 59.78 4.01 0.24
N LYS A 155 60.49 2.97 -0.24
CA LYS A 155 61.91 3.08 -0.58
C LYS A 155 62.18 3.88 -1.85
N ASN A 156 61.22 3.97 -2.77
CA ASN A 156 61.38 4.71 -4.02
C ASN A 156 61.07 6.21 -3.89
N HIS A 157 60.60 6.69 -2.75
CA HIS A 157 60.34 8.11 -2.49
C HIS A 157 61.44 8.83 -1.67
N THR A 158 62.54 8.10 -1.29
CA THR A 158 63.62 8.70 -0.48
C THR A 158 64.91 8.84 -1.27
N SER A 159 64.88 8.73 -2.61
CA SER A 159 66.02 8.95 -3.48
C SER A 159 65.65 9.90 -4.64
N ALA A 160 65.36 11.13 -4.32
CA ALA A 160 65.31 12.26 -5.24
C ALA A 160 65.64 13.55 -4.48
#